data_82b398e742d273a7fee6a82eccbda6c1
#
_entry.id   82b398e742d273a7fee6a82eccbda6c1
#
_cell.length_a   1.000
_cell.length_b   1.000
_cell.length_c   1.000
_cell.angle_alpha   90.00
_cell.angle_beta   90.00
_cell.angle_gamma   90.00
#
_symmetry.space_group_name_H-M   'P 1'
#
loop_
_entity.id
_entity.type
_entity.pdbx_description
1 polymer ?
#
loop_
_entity_poly.entity_id
_entity_poly.type
_entity_poly.pdbx_seq_one_letter_code
_entity_poly.pdbx_strand_id
1 'polypeptide(L)'
;MTLQTIVIDISPRRVATVTLNRPERGNALNQTMLDELGGELKALAVDDNVRIVVLRGAGKHFCTGADLASRGPGVRTPPQSAKYAVRDVLAILDGLPKPTVAVVEGGAIGGGAGLVTCCDVAIATRAAFFSVPELRIGMAPFGIMAFMVRAIGHRAFRRYGLTGERIAAADALRLGLVHELCEPMVLDATLAQVTDALLLGAPQATSALKAAAARYASPNLAEILAHVQPPHDPTSPEAQEGIASFREKRKPSWYPQ
;
A
#
# COMPACT_ATOMS: atom_id res chain seq x y z
N MET A 1 -20.69 3.49 -10.97
CA MET A 1 -20.32 2.47 -11.97
C MET A 1 -20.10 1.16 -11.23
N THR A 2 -20.46 0.03 -11.82
CA THR A 2 -20.18 -1.27 -11.17
C THR A 2 -18.71 -1.60 -11.39
N LEU A 3 -17.97 -1.88 -10.31
CA LEU A 3 -16.57 -2.31 -10.37
C LEU A 3 -16.46 -3.70 -10.99
N GLN A 4 -15.48 -3.90 -11.86
CA GLN A 4 -15.32 -5.14 -12.64
C GLN A 4 -14.12 -5.97 -12.19
N THR A 5 -13.06 -5.29 -11.70
CA THR A 5 -11.75 -5.90 -11.46
C THR A 5 -11.30 -5.79 -10.01
N ILE A 6 -12.00 -5.01 -9.21
CA ILE A 6 -11.79 -4.90 -7.78
C ILE A 6 -13.12 -5.04 -7.03
N VAL A 7 -13.03 -5.44 -5.76
CA VAL A 7 -14.17 -5.47 -4.83
C VAL A 7 -13.80 -4.65 -3.61
N ILE A 8 -14.73 -3.84 -3.12
CA ILE A 8 -14.53 -3.03 -1.92
C ILE A 8 -15.59 -3.41 -0.89
N ASP A 9 -15.14 -3.73 0.30
CA ASP A 9 -15.97 -3.96 1.48
C ASP A 9 -15.54 -3.01 2.59
N ILE A 10 -16.51 -2.36 3.25
CA ILE A 10 -16.24 -1.47 4.38
C ILE A 10 -16.87 -2.08 5.62
N SER A 11 -16.01 -2.52 6.53
CA SER A 11 -16.46 -3.12 7.78
C SER A 11 -17.09 -2.07 8.73
N PRO A 12 -17.92 -2.50 9.73
CA PRO A 12 -18.44 -1.61 10.77
C PRO A 12 -17.32 -0.87 11.52
N ARG A 13 -16.11 -1.44 11.54
CA ARG A 13 -14.91 -0.82 12.14
C ARG A 13 -14.25 0.24 11.24
N ARG A 14 -14.90 0.61 10.13
CA ARG A 14 -14.43 1.64 9.19
C ARG A 14 -13.10 1.27 8.51
N VAL A 15 -12.87 -0.03 8.30
CA VAL A 15 -11.75 -0.58 7.53
C VAL A 15 -12.29 -0.92 6.14
N ALA A 16 -11.79 -0.24 5.12
CA ALA A 16 -12.09 -0.54 3.72
C ALA A 16 -11.10 -1.59 3.21
N THR A 17 -11.61 -2.74 2.82
CA THR A 17 -10.81 -3.78 2.15
C THR A 17 -11.02 -3.68 0.65
N VAL A 18 -9.96 -3.34 -0.07
CA VAL A 18 -9.89 -3.32 -1.54
C VAL A 18 -9.25 -4.62 -1.98
N THR A 19 -10.04 -5.49 -2.59
CA THR A 19 -9.59 -6.79 -3.10
C THR A 19 -9.40 -6.71 -4.61
N LEU A 20 -8.18 -6.95 -5.09
CA LEU A 20 -7.90 -7.16 -6.52
C LEU A 20 -8.60 -8.47 -6.94
N ASN A 21 -9.52 -8.42 -7.89
CA ASN A 21 -10.45 -9.51 -8.18
C ASN A 21 -10.44 -9.96 -9.65
N ARG A 22 -9.25 -10.38 -10.07
CA ARG A 22 -9.03 -11.10 -11.35
C ARG A 22 -8.18 -12.34 -11.09
N PRO A 23 -8.63 -13.27 -10.19
CA PRO A 23 -7.79 -14.38 -9.73
C PRO A 23 -7.35 -15.32 -10.88
N GLU A 24 -8.17 -15.48 -11.91
CA GLU A 24 -7.88 -16.25 -13.13
C GLU A 24 -6.72 -15.67 -13.97
N ARG A 25 -6.41 -14.40 -13.76
CA ARG A 25 -5.28 -13.67 -14.35
C ARG A 25 -4.20 -13.34 -13.33
N GLY A 26 -4.23 -13.95 -12.14
CA GLY A 26 -3.29 -13.64 -11.06
C GLY A 26 -3.35 -12.18 -10.60
N ASN A 27 -4.50 -11.53 -10.73
CA ASN A 27 -4.73 -10.13 -10.41
C ASN A 27 -3.80 -9.18 -11.19
N ALA A 28 -3.47 -9.54 -12.43
CA ALA A 28 -2.64 -8.69 -13.29
C ALA A 28 -3.33 -7.35 -13.59
N LEU A 29 -2.54 -6.27 -13.55
CA LEU A 29 -2.98 -4.89 -13.73
C LEU A 29 -3.27 -4.60 -15.21
N ASN A 30 -4.54 -4.65 -15.59
CA ASN A 30 -5.03 -4.10 -16.86
C ASN A 30 -5.48 -2.65 -16.67
N GLN A 31 -5.87 -1.97 -17.76
CA GLN A 31 -6.26 -0.57 -17.69
C GLN A 31 -7.53 -0.36 -16.85
N THR A 32 -8.51 -1.26 -16.94
CA THR A 32 -9.73 -1.18 -16.13
C THR A 32 -9.40 -1.20 -14.63
N MET A 33 -8.53 -2.13 -14.19
CA MET A 33 -8.12 -2.22 -12.79
C MET A 33 -7.35 -0.97 -12.34
N LEU A 34 -6.49 -0.41 -13.19
CA LEU A 34 -5.77 0.82 -12.86
C LEU A 34 -6.73 2.02 -12.70
N ASP A 35 -7.72 2.11 -13.58
CA ASP A 35 -8.70 3.20 -13.55
C ASP A 35 -9.66 3.06 -12.36
N GLU A 36 -10.07 1.84 -12.02
CA GLU A 36 -10.87 1.55 -10.84
C GLU A 36 -10.08 1.82 -9.55
N LEU A 37 -8.87 1.27 -9.42
CA LEU A 37 -8.01 1.52 -8.25
C LEU A 37 -7.73 3.00 -8.05
N GLY A 38 -7.31 3.71 -9.09
CA GLY A 38 -7.00 5.13 -8.98
C GLY A 38 -8.21 5.97 -8.61
N GLY A 39 -9.39 5.65 -9.13
CA GLY A 39 -10.66 6.30 -8.80
C GLY A 39 -11.10 6.03 -7.36
N GLU A 40 -11.14 4.76 -6.98
CA GLU A 40 -11.64 4.33 -5.67
C GLU A 40 -10.68 4.73 -4.53
N LEU A 41 -9.36 4.66 -4.73
CA LEU A 41 -8.42 5.14 -3.72
C LEU A 41 -8.61 6.64 -3.43
N LYS A 42 -8.90 7.47 -4.46
CA LYS A 42 -9.22 8.87 -4.27
C LYS A 42 -10.56 9.07 -3.54
N ALA A 43 -11.56 8.26 -3.84
CA ALA A 43 -12.84 8.31 -3.14
C ALA A 43 -12.68 7.91 -1.66
N LEU A 44 -11.95 6.81 -1.38
CA LEU A 44 -11.66 6.35 -0.02
C LEU A 44 -10.82 7.36 0.77
N ALA A 45 -9.99 8.16 0.11
CA ALA A 45 -9.18 9.19 0.77
C ALA A 45 -10.03 10.22 1.50
N VAL A 46 -11.18 10.57 0.95
CA VAL A 46 -12.08 11.62 1.46
C VAL A 46 -13.36 11.09 2.13
N ASP A 47 -13.58 9.77 2.13
CA ASP A 47 -14.75 9.17 2.77
C ASP A 47 -14.56 9.12 4.29
N ASP A 48 -15.32 9.92 5.02
CA ASP A 48 -15.26 9.97 6.48
C ASP A 48 -15.65 8.64 7.17
N ASN A 49 -16.33 7.73 6.47
CA ASN A 49 -16.66 6.40 6.98
C ASN A 49 -15.46 5.42 6.89
N VAL A 50 -14.34 5.82 6.34
CA VAL A 50 -13.15 4.99 6.20
C VAL A 50 -12.02 5.55 7.04
N ARG A 51 -11.40 4.68 7.85
CA ARG A 51 -10.24 4.99 8.68
C ARG A 51 -8.95 4.35 8.20
N ILE A 52 -9.06 3.17 7.63
CA ILE A 52 -7.93 2.37 7.15
C ILE A 52 -8.29 1.78 5.78
N VAL A 53 -7.33 1.68 4.90
CA VAL A 53 -7.47 0.96 3.62
C VAL A 53 -6.57 -0.27 3.64
N VAL A 54 -7.17 -1.44 3.46
CA VAL A 54 -6.48 -2.73 3.31
C VAL A 54 -6.50 -3.12 1.83
N LEU A 55 -5.35 -3.48 1.29
CA LEU A 55 -5.22 -3.98 -0.08
C LEU A 55 -4.84 -5.46 -0.05
N ARG A 56 -5.62 -6.29 -0.73
CA ARG A 56 -5.35 -7.74 -0.86
C ARG A 56 -5.69 -8.26 -2.26
N GLY A 57 -5.27 -9.47 -2.58
CA GLY A 57 -5.61 -10.14 -3.84
C GLY A 57 -6.53 -11.32 -3.62
N ALA A 58 -7.50 -11.51 -4.49
CA ALA A 58 -8.31 -12.74 -4.52
C ALA A 58 -7.49 -13.90 -5.10
N GLY A 59 -7.70 -15.11 -4.56
CA GLY A 59 -7.10 -16.34 -5.07
C GLY A 59 -5.61 -16.51 -4.74
N LYS A 60 -4.86 -17.10 -5.66
CA LYS A 60 -3.50 -17.59 -5.40
C LYS A 60 -2.43 -16.50 -5.22
N HIS A 61 -2.60 -15.35 -5.83
CA HIS A 61 -1.58 -14.31 -5.90
C HIS A 61 -2.14 -12.96 -5.46
N PHE A 62 -1.32 -12.18 -4.80
CA PHE A 62 -1.66 -10.79 -4.54
C PHE A 62 -1.83 -10.02 -5.86
N CYS A 63 -0.77 -9.95 -6.68
CA CYS A 63 -0.80 -9.31 -8.00
C CYS A 63 0.44 -9.68 -8.81
N THR A 64 0.26 -10.15 -10.04
CA THR A 64 1.36 -10.58 -10.92
C THR A 64 1.91 -9.49 -11.84
N GLY A 65 1.60 -8.22 -11.56
CA GLY A 65 2.13 -7.07 -12.31
C GLY A 65 1.30 -6.71 -13.53
N ALA A 66 1.94 -6.12 -14.53
CA ALA A 66 1.24 -5.66 -15.73
C ALA A 66 0.60 -6.82 -16.50
N ASP A 67 -0.65 -6.65 -16.92
CA ASP A 67 -1.35 -7.62 -17.78
C ASP A 67 -0.78 -7.55 -19.21
N LEU A 68 0.22 -8.39 -19.49
CA LEU A 68 0.86 -8.44 -20.79
C LEU A 68 -0.05 -9.02 -21.88
N ALA A 69 -1.02 -9.86 -21.51
CA ALA A 69 -1.95 -10.45 -22.46
C ALA A 69 -2.99 -9.43 -22.97
N SER A 70 -3.30 -8.42 -22.19
CA SER A 70 -4.20 -7.33 -22.59
C SER A 70 -3.53 -6.31 -23.51
N ARG A 71 -2.20 -6.39 -23.65
CA ARG A 71 -1.41 -5.53 -24.55
C ARG A 71 -1.11 -6.30 -25.84
N GLY A 72 -1.68 -5.85 -26.96
CA GLY A 72 -1.31 -6.41 -28.25
C GLY A 72 0.18 -6.27 -28.55
N PRO A 73 0.74 -7.05 -29.51
CA PRO A 73 2.13 -6.91 -29.93
C PRO A 73 2.47 -5.46 -30.31
N GLY A 74 3.51 -4.89 -29.71
CA GLY A 74 3.98 -3.52 -30.00
C GLY A 74 3.23 -2.38 -29.31
N VAL A 75 2.16 -2.64 -28.57
CA VAL A 75 1.44 -1.60 -27.84
C VAL A 75 2.21 -1.21 -26.57
N ARG A 76 2.96 -0.11 -26.66
CA ARG A 76 3.71 0.50 -25.55
C ARG A 76 2.95 1.60 -24.82
N THR A 77 1.93 2.16 -25.44
CA THR A 77 1.20 3.32 -24.94
C THR A 77 -0.13 2.92 -24.33
N PRO A 78 -0.51 3.45 -23.17
CA PRO A 78 -1.86 3.29 -22.65
C PRO A 78 -2.91 3.76 -23.66
N PRO A 79 -4.13 3.22 -23.66
CA PRO A 79 -5.22 3.76 -24.48
C PRO A 79 -5.41 5.27 -24.20
N GLN A 80 -5.84 6.04 -25.21
CA GLN A 80 -6.15 7.47 -25.02
C GLN A 80 -7.22 7.71 -23.92
N SER A 81 -8.06 6.72 -23.66
CA SER A 81 -9.08 6.74 -22.60
C SER A 81 -8.54 6.37 -21.22
N ALA A 82 -7.26 5.98 -21.09
CA ALA A 82 -6.65 5.62 -19.82
C ALA A 82 -6.62 6.82 -18.87
N LYS A 83 -7.18 6.65 -17.66
CA LYS A 83 -7.19 7.70 -16.63
C LYS A 83 -5.92 7.68 -15.78
N TYR A 84 -5.39 6.49 -15.51
CA TYR A 84 -4.24 6.29 -14.64
C TYR A 84 -3.23 5.31 -15.23
N ALA A 85 -1.96 5.67 -15.18
CA ALA A 85 -0.86 4.73 -15.35
C ALA A 85 -0.54 4.02 -14.01
N VAL A 86 0.24 2.93 -14.05
CA VAL A 86 0.68 2.23 -12.82
C VAL A 86 1.32 3.21 -11.83
N ARG A 87 2.20 4.09 -12.30
CA ARG A 87 2.87 5.08 -11.46
C ARG A 87 1.88 6.03 -10.76
N ASP A 88 0.80 6.40 -11.42
CA ASP A 88 -0.19 7.31 -10.86
C ASP A 88 -0.98 6.63 -9.73
N VAL A 89 -1.37 5.36 -9.92
CA VAL A 89 -2.02 4.56 -8.87
C VAL A 89 -1.11 4.38 -7.67
N LEU A 90 0.17 4.08 -7.91
CA LEU A 90 1.17 3.95 -6.84
C LEU A 90 1.34 5.26 -6.06
N ALA A 91 1.43 6.40 -6.76
CA ALA A 91 1.54 7.71 -6.11
C ALA A 91 0.28 8.07 -5.30
N ILE A 92 -0.91 7.73 -5.80
CA ILE A 92 -2.17 7.92 -5.06
C ILE A 92 -2.18 7.08 -3.78
N LEU A 93 -1.79 5.80 -3.87
CA LEU A 93 -1.76 4.89 -2.72
C LEU A 93 -0.73 5.35 -1.68
N ASP A 94 0.47 5.70 -2.11
CA ASP A 94 1.56 6.18 -1.25
C ASP A 94 1.18 7.49 -0.52
N GLY A 95 0.52 8.40 -1.24
CA GLY A 95 0.06 9.69 -0.71
C GLY A 95 -1.28 9.65 0.01
N LEU A 96 -1.91 8.49 0.20
CA LEU A 96 -3.22 8.40 0.84
C LEU A 96 -3.14 8.95 2.27
N PRO A 97 -4.05 9.87 2.70
CA PRO A 97 -3.98 10.47 4.03
C PRO A 97 -4.36 9.51 5.17
N LYS A 98 -4.85 8.32 4.84
CA LYS A 98 -5.27 7.25 5.76
C LYS A 98 -4.23 6.14 5.80
N PRO A 99 -4.08 5.42 6.92
CA PRO A 99 -3.22 4.24 6.98
C PRO A 99 -3.61 3.21 5.94
N THR A 100 -2.60 2.59 5.35
CA THR A 100 -2.75 1.56 4.32
C THR A 100 -2.03 0.29 4.72
N VAL A 101 -2.66 -0.86 4.51
CA VAL A 101 -2.12 -2.19 4.85
C VAL A 101 -2.18 -3.08 3.62
N ALA A 102 -1.04 -3.62 3.19
CA ALA A 102 -1.01 -4.68 2.19
C ALA A 102 -1.04 -6.05 2.87
N VAL A 103 -1.93 -6.94 2.40
CA VAL A 103 -2.01 -8.34 2.84
C VAL A 103 -1.62 -9.22 1.66
N VAL A 104 -0.46 -9.86 1.76
CA VAL A 104 0.19 -10.53 0.65
C VAL A 104 0.17 -12.04 0.82
N GLU A 105 -0.57 -12.71 -0.05
CA GLU A 105 -0.53 -14.15 -0.25
C GLU A 105 0.00 -14.45 -1.65
N GLY A 106 0.84 -15.49 -1.77
CA GLY A 106 1.45 -15.85 -3.04
C GLY A 106 2.36 -14.78 -3.63
N GLY A 107 2.26 -14.55 -4.93
CA GLY A 107 3.19 -13.63 -5.64
C GLY A 107 2.73 -12.17 -5.65
N ALA A 108 3.66 -11.25 -5.36
CA ALA A 108 3.57 -9.83 -5.67
C ALA A 108 4.71 -9.48 -6.65
N ILE A 109 4.38 -9.26 -7.91
CA ILE A 109 5.36 -9.20 -9.00
C ILE A 109 5.26 -7.85 -9.72
N GLY A 110 6.40 -7.23 -10.04
CA GLY A 110 6.45 -5.98 -10.78
C GLY A 110 5.56 -4.89 -10.16
N GLY A 111 4.55 -4.42 -10.91
CA GLY A 111 3.57 -3.47 -10.39
C GLY A 111 2.88 -3.91 -9.09
N GLY A 112 2.70 -5.23 -8.89
CA GLY A 112 2.17 -5.80 -7.64
C GLY A 112 3.12 -5.58 -6.45
N ALA A 113 4.43 -5.77 -6.65
CA ALA A 113 5.43 -5.43 -5.64
C ALA A 113 5.42 -3.91 -5.36
N GLY A 114 5.24 -3.10 -6.41
CA GLY A 114 5.05 -1.66 -6.27
C GLY A 114 3.88 -1.29 -5.38
N LEU A 115 2.72 -1.93 -5.54
CA LEU A 115 1.55 -1.69 -4.67
C LEU A 115 1.87 -1.97 -3.19
N VAL A 116 2.60 -3.06 -2.92
CA VAL A 116 3.00 -3.40 -1.53
C VAL A 116 3.90 -2.33 -0.93
N THR A 117 4.89 -1.83 -1.68
CA THR A 117 5.82 -0.80 -1.18
C THR A 117 5.20 0.57 -0.97
N CYS A 118 4.01 0.81 -1.52
CA CYS A 118 3.24 2.04 -1.33
C CYS A 118 2.28 1.97 -0.14
N CYS A 119 2.10 0.80 0.48
CA CYS A 119 1.34 0.67 1.72
C CYS A 119 2.22 0.96 2.95
N ASP A 120 1.63 1.56 3.99
CA ASP A 120 2.35 1.88 5.23
C ASP A 120 2.78 0.63 5.99
N VAL A 121 1.95 -0.40 5.98
CA VAL A 121 2.23 -1.70 6.60
C VAL A 121 2.03 -2.80 5.56
N ALA A 122 2.91 -3.77 5.56
CA ALA A 122 2.78 -4.96 4.72
C ALA A 122 2.89 -6.22 5.58
N ILE A 123 1.87 -7.07 5.51
CA ILE A 123 1.80 -8.38 6.14
C ILE A 123 1.87 -9.41 5.03
N ALA A 124 2.69 -10.43 5.15
CA ALA A 124 2.77 -11.48 4.15
C ALA A 124 2.71 -12.87 4.78
N THR A 125 2.17 -13.83 4.05
CA THR A 125 2.33 -15.23 4.43
C THR A 125 3.75 -15.71 4.16
N ARG A 126 4.23 -16.73 4.90
CA ARG A 126 5.59 -17.27 4.71
C ARG A 126 5.83 -17.85 3.30
N ALA A 127 4.77 -18.26 2.61
CA ALA A 127 4.82 -18.75 1.24
C ALA A 127 4.79 -17.63 0.18
N ALA A 128 4.62 -16.38 0.59
CA ALA A 128 4.63 -15.24 -0.32
C ALA A 128 6.03 -15.01 -0.92
N PHE A 129 6.05 -14.43 -2.10
CA PHE A 129 7.29 -14.02 -2.76
C PHE A 129 7.08 -12.74 -3.57
N PHE A 130 8.18 -12.02 -3.78
CA PHE A 130 8.20 -10.78 -4.57
C PHE A 130 9.18 -10.93 -5.72
N SER A 131 9.00 -10.18 -6.80
CA SER A 131 9.94 -10.17 -7.91
C SER A 131 9.78 -8.91 -8.76
N VAL A 132 10.88 -8.49 -9.40
CA VAL A 132 10.92 -7.36 -10.35
C VAL A 132 11.54 -7.88 -11.66
N PRO A 133 10.80 -8.69 -12.45
CA PRO A 133 11.37 -9.42 -13.59
C PRO A 133 11.30 -8.66 -14.92
N GLU A 134 10.96 -7.37 -14.91
CA GLU A 134 10.68 -6.55 -16.09
C GLU A 134 11.84 -6.57 -17.11
N LEU A 135 13.10 -6.66 -16.66
CA LEU A 135 14.25 -6.73 -17.57
C LEU A 135 14.24 -8.00 -18.44
N ARG A 136 13.62 -9.09 -17.96
CA ARG A 136 13.52 -10.35 -18.74
C ARG A 136 12.62 -10.22 -19.97
N ILE A 137 11.80 -9.18 -20.00
CA ILE A 137 10.92 -8.85 -21.14
C ILE A 137 11.34 -7.55 -21.80
N GLY A 138 12.58 -7.10 -21.60
CA GLY A 138 13.16 -5.91 -22.23
C GLY A 138 12.60 -4.58 -21.72
N MET A 139 12.00 -4.56 -20.52
CA MET A 139 11.43 -3.36 -19.92
C MET A 139 12.20 -2.98 -18.65
N ALA A 140 12.45 -1.68 -18.45
CA ALA A 140 12.95 -1.19 -17.17
C ALA A 140 11.78 -0.84 -16.23
N PRO A 141 11.86 -1.17 -14.93
CA PRO A 141 10.76 -1.02 -13.98
C PRO A 141 10.63 0.42 -13.46
N PHE A 142 10.72 1.43 -14.34
CA PHE A 142 10.71 2.86 -13.92
C PHE A 142 9.46 3.27 -13.17
N GLY A 143 8.32 2.63 -13.44
CA GLY A 143 7.05 2.94 -12.77
C GLY A 143 7.04 2.60 -11.29
N ILE A 144 7.85 1.63 -10.85
CA ILE A 144 7.90 1.15 -9.46
C ILE A 144 9.23 1.44 -8.76
N MET A 145 10.27 1.80 -9.54
CA MET A 145 11.66 1.83 -9.07
C MET A 145 11.84 2.73 -7.85
N ALA A 146 11.27 3.94 -7.85
CA ALA A 146 11.44 4.89 -6.75
C ALA A 146 10.88 4.35 -5.41
N PHE A 147 9.71 3.70 -5.47
CA PHE A 147 9.06 3.10 -4.30
C PHE A 147 9.84 1.88 -3.78
N MET A 148 10.29 1.02 -4.69
CA MET A 148 11.11 -0.14 -4.35
C MET A 148 12.45 0.25 -3.73
N VAL A 149 13.16 1.23 -4.33
CA VAL A 149 14.44 1.72 -3.79
C VAL A 149 14.26 2.30 -2.40
N ARG A 150 13.19 3.04 -2.17
CA ARG A 150 12.86 3.59 -0.84
C ARG A 150 12.62 2.48 0.19
N ALA A 151 11.93 1.39 -0.20
CA ALA A 151 11.57 0.31 0.70
C ALA A 151 12.77 -0.60 1.04
N ILE A 152 13.54 -1.07 0.04
CA ILE A 152 14.58 -2.09 0.25
C ILE A 152 16.02 -1.57 0.07
N GLY A 153 16.14 -0.29 -0.19
CA GLY A 153 17.43 0.33 -0.44
C GLY A 153 17.99 0.06 -1.84
N HIS A 154 18.84 0.96 -2.29
CA HIS A 154 19.38 0.97 -3.64
C HIS A 154 20.17 -0.31 -4.00
N ARG A 155 20.98 -0.87 -3.06
CA ARG A 155 21.78 -2.07 -3.38
C ARG A 155 20.93 -3.32 -3.55
N ALA A 156 19.96 -3.54 -2.67
CA ALA A 156 19.04 -4.67 -2.78
C ALA A 156 18.20 -4.56 -4.04
N PHE A 157 17.64 -3.37 -4.33
CA PHE A 157 16.88 -3.16 -5.55
C PHE A 157 17.71 -3.44 -6.81
N ARG A 158 18.97 -3.01 -6.89
CA ARG A 158 19.85 -3.33 -8.03
C ARG A 158 20.03 -4.83 -8.22
N ARG A 159 20.26 -5.59 -7.14
CA ARG A 159 20.37 -7.05 -7.22
C ARG A 159 19.09 -7.63 -7.83
N TYR A 160 17.97 -7.46 -7.17
CA TYR A 160 16.72 -8.10 -7.55
C TYR A 160 16.13 -7.57 -8.86
N GLY A 161 16.30 -6.30 -9.14
CA GLY A 161 15.88 -5.70 -10.40
C GLY A 161 16.72 -6.15 -11.60
N LEU A 162 18.04 -6.34 -11.43
CA LEU A 162 18.93 -6.82 -12.50
C LEU A 162 18.75 -8.31 -12.75
N THR A 163 18.62 -9.12 -11.70
CA THR A 163 18.49 -10.58 -11.83
C THR A 163 17.06 -11.02 -12.12
N GLY A 164 16.05 -10.24 -11.70
CA GLY A 164 14.65 -10.63 -11.74
C GLY A 164 14.35 -11.88 -10.89
N GLU A 165 15.27 -12.27 -9.97
CA GLU A 165 15.08 -13.40 -9.08
C GLU A 165 13.94 -13.14 -8.07
N ARG A 166 13.42 -14.19 -7.48
CA ARG A 166 12.43 -14.08 -6.43
C ARG A 166 13.07 -13.63 -5.12
N ILE A 167 12.39 -12.71 -4.43
CA ILE A 167 12.65 -12.33 -3.06
C ILE A 167 11.70 -13.19 -2.21
N ALA A 168 12.22 -14.15 -1.47
CA ALA A 168 11.40 -14.96 -0.55
C ALA A 168 10.86 -14.09 0.58
N ALA A 169 9.76 -14.50 1.21
CA ALA A 169 9.12 -13.75 2.28
C ALA A 169 10.08 -13.39 3.43
N ALA A 170 10.96 -14.34 3.82
CA ALA A 170 11.96 -14.09 4.85
C ALA A 170 12.98 -13.01 4.45
N ASP A 171 13.41 -12.99 3.19
CA ASP A 171 14.28 -11.92 2.68
C ASP A 171 13.53 -10.59 2.57
N ALA A 172 12.26 -10.61 2.17
CA ALA A 172 11.42 -9.43 2.11
C ALA A 172 11.26 -8.77 3.49
N LEU A 173 11.08 -9.58 4.55
CA LEU A 173 11.08 -9.09 5.94
C LEU A 173 12.43 -8.46 6.32
N ARG A 174 13.53 -9.17 6.06
CA ARG A 174 14.88 -8.67 6.38
C ARG A 174 15.24 -7.38 5.63
N LEU A 175 14.69 -7.18 4.44
CA LEU A 175 14.92 -6.00 3.62
C LEU A 175 13.96 -4.84 3.93
N GLY A 176 12.94 -5.05 4.77
CA GLY A 176 11.92 -4.05 5.05
C GLY A 176 10.85 -3.91 3.96
N LEU A 177 10.77 -4.86 3.02
CA LEU A 177 9.71 -4.89 2.01
C LEU A 177 8.36 -5.29 2.63
N VAL A 178 8.40 -6.14 3.64
CA VAL A 178 7.27 -6.48 4.51
C VAL A 178 7.65 -6.28 5.97
N HIS A 179 6.66 -6.08 6.82
CA HIS A 179 6.85 -5.77 8.23
C HIS A 179 6.57 -6.98 9.12
N GLU A 180 5.66 -7.87 8.68
CA GLU A 180 5.27 -9.06 9.42
C GLU A 180 5.12 -10.27 8.51
N LEU A 181 5.53 -11.45 9.02
CA LEU A 181 5.27 -12.75 8.40
C LEU A 181 4.42 -13.61 9.33
N CYS A 182 3.42 -14.24 8.76
CA CYS A 182 2.57 -15.17 9.49
C CYS A 182 2.24 -16.43 8.67
N GLU A 183 1.72 -17.43 9.35
CA GLU A 183 1.10 -18.57 8.69
C GLU A 183 -0.29 -18.18 8.15
N PRO A 184 -0.77 -18.79 7.05
CA PRO A 184 -2.06 -18.42 6.47
C PRO A 184 -3.23 -18.49 7.47
N MET A 185 -3.21 -19.46 8.37
CA MET A 185 -4.28 -19.68 9.35
C MET A 185 -4.43 -18.55 10.40
N VAL A 186 -3.40 -17.73 10.59
CA VAL A 186 -3.42 -16.60 11.54
C VAL A 186 -3.37 -15.24 10.84
N LEU A 187 -3.46 -15.21 9.51
CA LEU A 187 -3.33 -13.98 8.72
C LEU A 187 -4.40 -12.94 9.09
N ASP A 188 -5.66 -13.35 9.22
CA ASP A 188 -6.75 -12.44 9.59
C ASP A 188 -6.60 -11.94 11.04
N ALA A 189 -6.10 -12.77 11.95
CA ALA A 189 -5.80 -12.34 13.32
C ALA A 189 -4.64 -11.34 13.37
N THR A 190 -3.59 -11.56 12.56
CA THR A 190 -2.47 -10.61 12.42
C THR A 190 -2.96 -9.28 11.83
N LEU A 191 -3.79 -9.32 10.79
CA LEU A 191 -4.39 -8.12 10.23
C LEU A 191 -5.25 -7.38 11.26
N ALA A 192 -6.05 -8.11 12.07
CA ALA A 192 -6.86 -7.51 13.12
C ALA A 192 -5.99 -6.77 14.15
N GLN A 193 -4.89 -7.36 14.61
CA GLN A 193 -3.95 -6.73 15.53
C GLN A 193 -3.37 -5.42 14.97
N VAL A 194 -2.93 -5.43 13.70
CA VAL A 194 -2.39 -4.25 13.02
C VAL A 194 -3.46 -3.18 12.88
N THR A 195 -4.65 -3.54 12.43
CA THR A 195 -5.74 -2.56 12.25
C THR A 195 -6.22 -2.00 13.59
N ASP A 196 -6.23 -2.81 14.66
CA ASP A 196 -6.54 -2.34 16.02
C ASP A 196 -5.57 -1.26 16.49
N ALA A 197 -4.27 -1.50 16.28
CA ALA A 197 -3.24 -0.52 16.62
C ALA A 197 -3.39 0.78 15.80
N LEU A 198 -3.65 0.67 14.49
CA LEU A 198 -3.84 1.82 13.61
C LEU A 198 -5.10 2.64 13.97
N LEU A 199 -6.17 1.98 14.39
CA LEU A 199 -7.43 2.64 14.77
C LEU A 199 -7.32 3.45 16.07
N LEU A 200 -6.33 3.18 16.92
CA LEU A 200 -6.03 4.00 18.09
C LEU A 200 -5.44 5.37 17.70
N GLY A 201 -4.82 5.48 16.55
CA GLY A 201 -4.27 6.74 16.04
C GLY A 201 -5.36 7.77 15.76
N ALA A 202 -5.15 9.01 16.21
CA ALA A 202 -6.03 10.13 15.89
C ALA A 202 -5.99 10.45 14.39
N PRO A 203 -7.14 10.62 13.69
CA PRO A 203 -7.17 10.74 12.23
C PRO A 203 -6.31 11.84 11.66
N GLN A 204 -6.41 13.04 12.21
CA GLN A 204 -5.66 14.21 11.72
C GLN A 204 -4.16 14.08 12.02
N ALA A 205 -3.80 13.61 13.22
CA ALA A 205 -2.41 13.36 13.59
C ALA A 205 -1.78 12.27 12.70
N THR A 206 -2.53 11.22 12.37
CA THR A 206 -2.09 10.15 11.45
C THR A 206 -1.83 10.70 10.05
N SER A 207 -2.75 11.50 9.51
CA SER A 207 -2.58 12.13 8.20
C SER A 207 -1.37 13.07 8.18
N ALA A 208 -1.21 13.89 9.23
CA ALA A 208 -0.07 14.80 9.36
C ALA A 208 1.26 14.04 9.45
N LEU A 209 1.32 12.93 10.22
CA LEU A 209 2.50 12.07 10.31
C LEU A 209 2.89 11.51 8.94
N LYS A 210 1.93 10.96 8.18
CA LYS A 210 2.20 10.40 6.83
C LYS A 210 2.74 11.48 5.89
N ALA A 211 2.10 12.65 5.87
CA ALA A 211 2.53 13.76 5.02
C ALA A 211 3.95 14.27 5.40
N ALA A 212 4.27 14.30 6.69
CA ALA A 212 5.61 14.67 7.18
C ALA A 212 6.64 13.59 6.81
N ALA A 213 6.35 12.31 7.07
CA ALA A 213 7.26 11.20 6.78
C ALA A 213 7.66 11.14 5.30
N ALA A 214 6.71 11.43 4.39
CA ALA A 214 7.00 11.50 2.96
C ALA A 214 8.03 12.60 2.61
N ARG A 215 8.01 13.72 3.33
CA ARG A 215 8.97 14.83 3.15
C ARG A 215 10.35 14.51 3.73
N TYR A 216 10.39 13.73 4.82
CA TYR A 216 11.64 13.36 5.50
C TYR A 216 12.41 12.22 4.83
N ALA A 217 11.94 11.74 3.68
CA ALA A 217 12.69 10.80 2.86
C ALA A 217 13.99 11.40 2.25
N SER A 218 14.23 12.72 2.41
CA SER A 218 15.50 13.37 2.07
C SER A 218 16.60 12.97 3.05
N PRO A 219 17.82 12.64 2.58
CA PRO A 219 18.96 12.38 3.47
C PRO A 219 19.53 13.63 4.17
N ASN A 220 19.05 14.82 3.84
CA ASN A 220 19.56 16.08 4.37
C ASN A 220 18.81 16.48 5.65
N LEU A 221 19.44 16.26 6.80
CA LEU A 221 18.87 16.60 8.11
C LEU A 221 18.51 18.10 8.23
N ALA A 222 19.28 19.00 7.61
CA ALA A 222 18.98 20.44 7.67
C ALA A 222 17.69 20.76 6.89
N GLU A 223 17.46 20.12 5.75
CA GLU A 223 16.19 20.23 5.02
C GLU A 223 15.02 19.65 5.83
N ILE A 224 15.23 18.51 6.48
CA ILE A 224 14.23 17.91 7.37
C ILE A 224 13.85 18.92 8.47
N LEU A 225 14.82 19.45 9.20
CA LEU A 225 14.59 20.37 10.32
C LEU A 225 13.98 21.70 9.88
N ALA A 226 14.32 22.20 8.68
CA ALA A 226 13.71 23.41 8.14
C ALA A 226 12.21 23.26 7.81
N HIS A 227 11.74 22.02 7.63
CA HIS A 227 10.34 21.70 7.30
C HIS A 227 9.58 21.07 8.47
N VAL A 228 10.18 20.99 9.67
CA VAL A 228 9.46 20.58 10.88
C VAL A 228 8.30 21.55 11.07
N GLN A 229 7.09 21.09 10.81
CA GLN A 229 5.90 21.86 11.18
C GLN A 229 5.84 21.99 12.69
N PRO A 230 5.30 23.09 13.22
CA PRO A 230 5.10 23.22 14.66
C PRO A 230 4.34 21.97 15.15
N PRO A 231 4.63 21.51 16.37
CA PRO A 231 3.96 20.36 16.93
C PRO A 231 2.44 20.54 16.79
N HIS A 232 1.77 19.44 16.52
CA HIS A 232 0.31 19.43 16.46
C HIS A 232 -0.24 20.18 17.67
N ASP A 233 -1.16 21.11 17.44
CA ASP A 233 -1.68 22.00 18.49
C ASP A 233 -2.22 21.15 19.67
N PRO A 234 -1.57 21.18 20.85
CA PRO A 234 -2.00 20.38 21.99
C PRO A 234 -3.35 20.83 22.55
N THR A 235 -3.87 21.98 22.11
CA THR A 235 -5.19 22.49 22.48
C THR A 235 -6.27 22.09 21.48
N SER A 236 -5.93 21.40 20.39
CA SER A 236 -6.90 20.93 19.43
C SER A 236 -7.89 19.94 20.10
N PRO A 237 -9.17 19.89 19.66
CA PRO A 237 -10.14 18.93 20.21
C PRO A 237 -9.65 17.47 20.12
N GLU A 238 -8.95 17.12 19.06
CA GLU A 238 -8.39 15.78 18.87
C GLU A 238 -7.28 15.48 19.88
N ALA A 239 -6.37 16.42 20.13
CA ALA A 239 -5.32 16.26 21.15
C ALA A 239 -5.91 16.18 22.56
N GLN A 240 -6.90 17.00 22.87
CA GLN A 240 -7.58 16.99 24.18
C GLN A 240 -8.28 15.66 24.43
N GLU A 241 -9.02 15.13 23.46
CA GLU A 241 -9.63 13.81 23.56
C GLU A 241 -8.57 12.70 23.71
N GLY A 242 -7.48 12.74 22.94
CA GLY A 242 -6.40 11.79 23.05
C GLY A 242 -5.78 11.77 24.46
N ILE A 243 -5.52 12.94 25.03
CA ILE A 243 -5.01 13.08 26.41
C ILE A 243 -6.04 12.57 27.43
N ALA A 244 -7.30 12.90 27.27
CA ALA A 244 -8.37 12.47 28.17
C ALA A 244 -8.53 10.94 28.15
N SER A 245 -8.65 10.35 26.97
CA SER A 245 -8.76 8.89 26.81
C SER A 245 -7.61 8.13 27.42
N PHE A 246 -6.36 8.63 27.24
CA PHE A 246 -5.17 8.05 27.85
C PHE A 246 -5.21 8.09 29.39
N ARG A 247 -5.57 9.25 29.98
CA ARG A 247 -5.69 9.40 31.42
C ARG A 247 -6.79 8.53 32.02
N GLU A 248 -7.90 8.41 31.32
CA GLU A 248 -9.07 7.64 31.72
C GLU A 248 -8.96 6.15 31.42
N LYS A 249 -7.86 5.72 30.77
CA LYS A 249 -7.60 4.33 30.34
C LYS A 249 -8.73 3.73 29.51
N ARG A 250 -9.33 4.55 28.66
CA ARG A 250 -10.39 4.17 27.70
C ARG A 250 -9.92 4.33 26.27
N LYS A 251 -10.65 3.76 25.34
CA LYS A 251 -10.45 4.03 23.93
C LYS A 251 -10.91 5.46 23.59
N PRO A 252 -10.21 6.17 22.68
CA PRO A 252 -10.61 7.49 22.24
C PRO A 252 -11.92 7.44 21.44
N SER A 253 -12.62 8.58 21.36
CA SER A 253 -13.94 8.67 20.71
C SER A 253 -13.93 8.35 19.22
N TRP A 254 -12.79 8.50 18.56
CA TRP A 254 -12.62 8.12 17.14
C TRP A 254 -12.38 6.63 16.92
N TYR A 255 -12.18 5.84 17.98
CA TYR A 255 -12.04 4.40 17.85
C TYR A 255 -13.42 3.78 17.59
N PRO A 256 -13.60 3.02 16.47
CA PRO A 256 -14.89 2.40 16.17
C PRO A 256 -15.30 1.37 17.22
N GLN A 257 -16.59 1.37 17.53
CA GLN A 257 -17.20 0.42 18.47
C GLN A 257 -17.26 -0.99 17.87
#